data_70258e790d9741529e799effafd28f0d
#
_entry.id   70258e790d9741529e799effafd28f0d
#
_cell.length_a   1.000
_cell.length_b   1.000
_cell.length_c   1.000
_cell.angle_alpha   90.00
_cell.angle_beta   90.00
_cell.angle_gamma   90.00
#
_symmetry.space_group_name_H-M   'P 1'
#
loop_
_entity.id
_entity.type
_entity.pdbx_description
1 polymer ?
#
loop_
_entity_poly.entity_id
_entity_poly.type
_entity_poly.pdbx_seq_one_letter_code
_entity_poly.pdbx_strand_id
1 'polypeptide(L)'
;AVETLGSVQVFCMDKTGTLTMNRMAVVAVHSGEQPFDVIDTHFQAGGEEIDPTAREELVRLMQVVSLCSEVEISGDRDNPHLEGSATEQALVDMALHAGIDVMALRKEYPNKRTRYRAEGRPFMSSLHSYKDGKHLLAVKGSPDAVLEMCDHQMKDGERIPITDEARAEILQENKRMAGAALRVLGAAYRELDSERMPAKTGQLTWLGLAGMADPMRPGMDRLIKMYHRAGIKTIMITGDQAATAQAIGEQLGLSGDQPLQVLESTKLDDMDPELLAGLAKNVQVFARVSPAHKLKIVRALQEAGYVVAMTGDGINDGPALKASDIGVAMGEGGTNVAREVSDVVLEDDNLHTMRVAVRQGRTIYGNIRKMIHFMVSTNLTEIEVMLIGIAAGWGQPMNPMQLLWINLVTDIFPGLALSMEPPEPGIMSRDPRDPNEPIIAGNDLKRMIFESGTIGLGVMGAYYFGMKRYGIGPGAATLAFNTLTMSELAHAYSSRSHYRNVFGGIKLPPNKALIAAVGGMTVLQAVVTLMPGARRLLGTTPLALVDLGIIAAGVLGPLIVNEATKPAATPEVIAELEGRSEGSQAIDKNNEQEQAA
;
A
#
# COMPACT_ATOMS: atom_id res chain seq x y z
N ALA A 1 7.15 -5.80 13.58
CA ALA A 1 6.70 -4.96 12.44
C ALA A 1 5.59 -5.62 11.62
N VAL A 2 5.80 -6.82 11.03
CA VAL A 2 4.83 -7.43 10.10
C VAL A 2 3.48 -7.74 10.74
N GLU A 3 3.45 -8.23 11.97
CA GLU A 3 2.21 -8.47 12.73
C GLU A 3 1.51 -7.15 13.06
N THR A 4 2.26 -6.15 13.50
CA THR A 4 1.73 -4.82 13.84
C THR A 4 1.13 -4.13 12.62
N LEU A 5 1.71 -4.32 11.42
CA LEU A 5 1.14 -3.85 10.15
C LEU A 5 -0.30 -4.33 9.93
N GLY A 6 -0.61 -5.56 10.35
CA GLY A 6 -1.96 -6.11 10.26
C GLY A 6 -2.99 -5.39 11.14
N SER A 7 -2.56 -4.71 12.19
CA SER A 7 -3.40 -3.96 13.14
C SER A 7 -3.38 -2.45 12.94
N VAL A 8 -2.69 -1.94 11.92
CA VAL A 8 -2.65 -0.50 11.61
C VAL A 8 -4.05 0.02 11.35
N GLN A 9 -4.42 1.08 12.07
CA GLN A 9 -5.72 1.75 12.00
C GLN A 9 -5.64 3.12 11.34
N VAL A 10 -4.47 3.76 11.43
CA VAL A 10 -4.20 5.08 10.83
C VAL A 10 -2.89 5.04 10.07
N PHE A 11 -2.94 5.51 8.83
CA PHE A 11 -1.77 5.68 7.98
C PHE A 11 -1.48 7.18 7.83
N CYS A 12 -0.46 7.67 8.50
CA CYS A 12 0.05 9.03 8.35
C CYS A 12 1.05 9.08 7.20
N MET A 13 0.73 9.85 6.18
CA MET A 13 1.53 9.95 4.96
C MET A 13 2.12 11.35 4.83
N ASP A 14 3.45 11.45 4.71
CA ASP A 14 4.04 12.69 4.25
C ASP A 14 3.67 12.93 2.78
N LYS A 15 3.53 14.21 2.39
CA LYS A 15 3.21 14.54 1.00
C LYS A 15 4.43 14.31 0.12
N THR A 16 5.51 15.04 0.40
CA THR A 16 6.69 15.12 -0.47
C THR A 16 7.48 13.82 -0.41
N GLY A 17 7.85 13.29 -1.58
CA GLY A 17 8.62 12.04 -1.67
C GLY A 17 7.84 10.76 -1.39
N THR A 18 6.70 10.86 -0.71
CA THR A 18 5.82 9.73 -0.37
C THR A 18 4.60 9.68 -1.31
N LEU A 19 3.69 10.65 -1.20
CA LEU A 19 2.52 10.75 -2.09
C LEU A 19 2.88 11.30 -3.46
N THR A 20 3.95 12.10 -3.54
CA THR A 20 4.47 12.71 -4.74
C THR A 20 5.78 12.04 -5.17
N MET A 21 6.22 12.34 -6.40
CA MET A 21 7.41 11.74 -7.00
C MET A 21 8.74 12.32 -6.49
N ASN A 22 8.70 13.33 -5.61
CA ASN A 22 9.88 14.09 -5.14
C ASN A 22 10.69 14.71 -6.28
N ARG A 23 10.02 15.06 -7.37
CA ARG A 23 10.62 15.75 -8.51
C ARG A 23 9.72 16.89 -8.99
N MET A 24 10.31 18.01 -9.36
CA MET A 24 9.56 19.08 -10.00
C MET A 24 9.26 18.68 -11.45
N ALA A 25 8.01 18.81 -11.88
CA ALA A 25 7.61 18.62 -13.27
C ALA A 25 6.68 19.76 -13.73
N VAL A 26 6.66 20.07 -15.03
CA VAL A 26 5.63 20.93 -15.59
C VAL A 26 4.34 20.13 -15.67
N VAL A 27 3.29 20.61 -15.02
CA VAL A 27 1.98 19.95 -14.95
C VAL A 27 0.89 20.74 -15.68
N ALA A 28 1.15 22.01 -15.98
CA ALA A 28 0.22 22.86 -16.74
C ALA A 28 1.00 23.87 -17.59
N VAL A 29 0.50 24.15 -18.79
CA VAL A 29 1.03 25.18 -19.70
C VAL A 29 -0.12 26.05 -20.16
N HIS A 30 0.08 27.35 -20.28
CA HIS A 30 -0.86 28.25 -20.93
C HIS A 30 -0.13 28.98 -22.04
N SER A 31 -0.53 28.76 -23.30
CA SER A 31 0.11 29.35 -24.49
C SER A 31 -0.93 29.58 -25.58
N GLY A 32 -0.79 30.66 -26.38
CA GLY A 32 -1.76 30.97 -27.43
C GLY A 32 -3.20 31.20 -26.90
N GLU A 33 -3.34 31.75 -25.68
CA GLU A 33 -4.62 31.90 -24.96
C GLU A 33 -5.36 30.59 -24.66
N GLN A 34 -4.65 29.45 -24.66
CA GLN A 34 -5.21 28.13 -24.36
C GLN A 34 -4.49 27.47 -23.18
N PRO A 35 -5.24 26.84 -22.27
CA PRO A 35 -4.67 26.01 -21.21
C PRO A 35 -4.41 24.59 -21.72
N PHE A 36 -3.30 24.00 -21.27
CA PHE A 36 -2.89 22.63 -21.52
C PHE A 36 -2.49 21.98 -20.19
N ASP A 37 -2.99 20.80 -19.93
CA ASP A 37 -2.52 19.97 -18.82
C ASP A 37 -1.39 19.06 -19.32
N VAL A 38 -0.40 18.80 -18.47
CA VAL A 38 0.70 17.87 -18.75
C VAL A 38 0.64 16.76 -17.72
N ILE A 39 0.18 15.58 -18.15
CA ILE A 39 -0.01 14.40 -17.31
C ILE A 39 0.91 13.30 -17.82
N ASP A 40 1.75 12.76 -16.95
CA ASP A 40 2.74 11.72 -17.31
C ASP A 40 3.50 12.05 -18.60
N THR A 41 3.94 13.32 -18.72
CA THR A 41 4.66 13.86 -19.88
C THR A 41 3.85 14.08 -21.16
N HIS A 42 2.57 13.71 -21.19
CA HIS A 42 1.65 13.90 -22.32
C HIS A 42 0.86 15.20 -22.19
N PHE A 43 0.76 15.94 -23.29
CA PHE A 43 -0.03 17.18 -23.33
C PHE A 43 -1.49 16.88 -23.63
N GLN A 44 -2.38 17.52 -22.88
CA GLN A 44 -3.83 17.42 -23.05
C GLN A 44 -4.48 18.79 -23.19
N ALA A 45 -5.45 18.90 -24.07
CA ALA A 45 -6.30 20.07 -24.23
C ALA A 45 -7.76 19.65 -24.05
N GLY A 46 -8.45 20.18 -23.03
CA GLY A 46 -9.83 19.81 -22.73
C GLY A 46 -10.04 18.32 -22.43
N GLY A 47 -9.01 17.62 -21.95
CA GLY A 47 -9.03 16.18 -21.64
C GLY A 47 -8.69 15.25 -22.80
N GLU A 48 -8.40 15.80 -23.97
CA GLU A 48 -7.92 15.00 -25.12
C GLU A 48 -6.40 15.18 -25.28
N GLU A 49 -5.70 14.08 -25.55
CA GLU A 49 -4.27 14.09 -25.81
C GLU A 49 -3.96 14.78 -27.13
N ILE A 50 -2.95 15.66 -27.13
CA ILE A 50 -2.52 16.41 -28.30
C ILE A 50 -1.03 16.21 -28.57
N ASP A 51 -0.63 16.36 -29.83
CA ASP A 51 0.78 16.50 -30.20
C ASP A 51 1.22 17.96 -30.00
N PRO A 52 2.09 18.24 -28.99
CA PRO A 52 2.55 19.60 -28.74
C PRO A 52 3.43 20.16 -29.87
N THR A 53 4.03 19.29 -30.71
CA THR A 53 4.87 19.71 -31.85
C THR A 53 4.04 20.23 -33.03
N ALA A 54 2.75 19.94 -33.08
CA ALA A 54 1.81 20.48 -34.06
C ALA A 54 1.40 21.93 -33.78
N ARG A 55 1.76 22.49 -32.60
CA ARG A 55 1.45 23.86 -32.15
C ARG A 55 2.70 24.71 -32.09
N GLU A 56 2.82 25.70 -32.98
CA GLU A 56 4.04 26.51 -33.11
C GLU A 56 4.33 27.31 -31.82
N GLU A 57 3.31 27.82 -31.13
CA GLU A 57 3.46 28.53 -29.86
C GLU A 57 4.03 27.63 -28.76
N LEU A 58 3.61 26.36 -28.65
CA LEU A 58 4.16 25.41 -27.69
C LEU A 58 5.60 25.04 -28.04
N VAL A 59 5.89 24.77 -29.31
CA VAL A 59 7.26 24.50 -29.78
C VAL A 59 8.16 25.66 -29.45
N ARG A 60 7.74 26.89 -29.72
CA ARG A 60 8.54 28.08 -29.44
C ARG A 60 8.76 28.29 -27.94
N LEU A 61 7.73 28.07 -27.13
CA LEU A 61 7.84 28.12 -25.66
C LEU A 61 8.89 27.12 -25.16
N MET A 62 8.79 25.85 -25.58
CA MET A 62 9.72 24.80 -25.20
C MET A 62 11.17 25.08 -25.65
N GLN A 63 11.34 25.61 -26.85
CA GLN A 63 12.66 26.04 -27.36
C GLN A 63 13.25 27.15 -26.48
N VAL A 64 12.47 28.19 -26.18
CA VAL A 64 12.92 29.34 -25.39
C VAL A 64 13.29 28.95 -23.96
N VAL A 65 12.46 28.15 -23.28
CA VAL A 65 12.78 27.71 -21.90
C VAL A 65 13.98 26.77 -21.85
N SER A 66 14.20 25.97 -22.90
CA SER A 66 15.33 25.05 -23.02
C SER A 66 16.65 25.75 -23.35
N LEU A 67 16.59 26.81 -24.17
CA LEU A 67 17.74 27.65 -24.47
C LEU A 67 18.10 28.55 -23.27
N CYS A 68 17.11 29.15 -22.62
CA CYS A 68 17.29 29.98 -21.42
C CYS A 68 17.36 29.10 -20.17
N SER A 69 18.29 28.15 -20.11
CA SER A 69 18.43 27.20 -19.01
C SER A 69 19.89 26.95 -18.65
N GLU A 70 20.13 26.64 -17.36
CA GLU A 70 21.42 26.29 -16.79
C GLU A 70 21.64 24.76 -16.71
N VAL A 71 20.63 23.97 -17.10
CA VAL A 71 20.70 22.51 -17.03
C VAL A 71 21.78 21.99 -17.96
N GLU A 72 22.69 21.19 -17.42
CA GLU A 72 23.63 20.40 -18.20
C GLU A 72 22.95 19.07 -18.55
N ILE A 73 23.08 18.66 -19.81
CA ILE A 73 22.51 17.42 -20.33
C ILE A 73 23.66 16.49 -20.68
N SER A 74 23.72 15.33 -20.07
CA SER A 74 24.67 14.26 -20.33
C SER A 74 23.95 12.95 -20.64
N GLY A 75 24.65 11.95 -21.18
CA GLY A 75 24.06 10.67 -21.59
C GLY A 75 23.54 10.67 -23.03
N ASP A 76 22.84 9.61 -23.40
CA ASP A 76 22.26 9.41 -24.73
C ASP A 76 20.89 10.05 -24.85
N ARG A 77 20.42 10.21 -26.10
CA ARG A 77 19.11 10.82 -26.40
C ARG A 77 17.94 10.09 -25.75
N ASP A 78 18.03 8.77 -25.62
CA ASP A 78 16.96 7.93 -25.06
C ASP A 78 16.97 7.87 -23.52
N ASN A 79 18.10 8.28 -22.89
CA ASN A 79 18.22 8.34 -21.45
C ASN A 79 19.08 9.54 -21.01
N PRO A 80 18.58 10.78 -21.18
CA PRO A 80 19.31 11.98 -20.83
C PRO A 80 19.39 12.14 -19.31
N HIS A 81 20.58 12.40 -18.80
CA HIS A 81 20.78 12.80 -17.42
C HIS A 81 20.84 14.32 -17.33
N LEU A 82 19.92 14.89 -16.52
CA LEU A 82 19.78 16.33 -16.34
C LEU A 82 20.42 16.75 -15.02
N GLU A 83 21.36 17.69 -15.07
CA GLU A 83 21.99 18.25 -13.88
C GLU A 83 21.73 19.74 -13.79
N GLY A 84 21.12 20.21 -12.65
CA GLY A 84 20.70 21.59 -12.46
C GLY A 84 19.66 21.73 -11.37
N SER A 85 19.07 22.93 -11.21
CA SER A 85 17.99 23.13 -10.26
C SER A 85 16.71 22.43 -10.71
N ALA A 86 15.92 21.90 -9.76
CA ALA A 86 14.70 21.14 -10.04
C ALA A 86 13.71 21.88 -10.97
N THR A 87 13.57 23.18 -10.83
CA THR A 87 12.73 24.04 -11.70
C THR A 87 13.24 24.09 -13.14
N GLU A 88 14.57 24.17 -13.30
CA GLU A 88 15.22 24.21 -14.62
C GLU A 88 15.15 22.84 -15.29
N GLN A 89 15.37 21.77 -14.53
CA GLN A 89 15.23 20.39 -15.00
C GLN A 89 13.81 20.12 -15.51
N ALA A 90 12.78 20.53 -14.77
CA ALA A 90 11.36 20.36 -15.16
C ALA A 90 11.04 20.97 -16.53
N LEU A 91 11.56 22.14 -16.82
CA LEU A 91 11.32 22.82 -18.11
C LEU A 91 12.01 22.12 -19.28
N VAL A 92 13.23 21.64 -19.06
CA VAL A 92 14.00 20.92 -20.09
C VAL A 92 13.42 19.52 -20.29
N ASP A 93 13.05 18.84 -19.22
CA ASP A 93 12.41 17.53 -19.23
C ASP A 93 11.10 17.55 -20.03
N MET A 94 10.24 18.55 -19.79
CA MET A 94 9.02 18.78 -20.58
C MET A 94 9.32 18.87 -22.09
N ALA A 95 10.35 19.61 -22.48
CA ALA A 95 10.70 19.79 -23.88
C ALA A 95 11.24 18.49 -24.53
N LEU A 96 12.06 17.72 -23.79
CA LEU A 96 12.58 16.43 -24.23
C LEU A 96 11.46 15.42 -24.48
N HIS A 97 10.54 15.29 -23.52
CA HIS A 97 9.40 14.40 -23.65
C HIS A 97 8.41 14.82 -24.75
N ALA A 98 8.29 16.12 -25.02
CA ALA A 98 7.53 16.64 -26.16
C ALA A 98 8.23 16.40 -27.53
N GLY A 99 9.37 15.72 -27.56
CA GLY A 99 10.09 15.40 -28.78
C GLY A 99 11.06 16.47 -29.28
N ILE A 100 11.32 17.54 -28.51
CA ILE A 100 12.30 18.54 -28.85
C ILE A 100 13.71 18.01 -28.56
N ASP A 101 14.56 17.90 -29.59
CA ASP A 101 15.98 17.58 -29.42
C ASP A 101 16.73 18.80 -28.87
N VAL A 102 16.75 18.91 -27.53
CA VAL A 102 17.36 20.06 -26.83
C VAL A 102 18.87 20.13 -27.07
N MET A 103 19.55 18.98 -27.24
CA MET A 103 21.00 18.95 -27.51
C MET A 103 21.30 19.50 -28.90
N ALA A 104 20.56 19.06 -29.92
CA ALA A 104 20.69 19.60 -31.27
C ALA A 104 20.31 21.08 -31.33
N LEU A 105 19.22 21.48 -30.63
CA LEU A 105 18.78 22.87 -30.53
C LEU A 105 19.86 23.78 -29.95
N ARG A 106 20.52 23.38 -28.86
CA ARG A 106 21.61 24.16 -28.24
C ARG A 106 22.88 24.21 -29.09
N LYS A 107 23.12 23.19 -29.90
CA LYS A 107 24.23 23.15 -30.87
C LYS A 107 23.92 24.07 -32.07
N GLU A 108 22.69 24.09 -32.55
CA GLU A 108 22.23 24.95 -33.63
C GLU A 108 22.22 26.44 -33.22
N TYR A 109 21.78 26.73 -31.98
CA TYR A 109 21.69 28.07 -31.42
C TYR A 109 22.60 28.25 -30.21
N PRO A 110 23.93 28.34 -30.40
CA PRO A 110 24.87 28.40 -29.30
C PRO A 110 24.70 29.66 -28.46
N ASN A 111 24.82 29.48 -27.15
CA ASN A 111 24.73 30.55 -26.18
C ASN A 111 25.94 31.52 -26.31
N LYS A 112 25.67 32.80 -26.40
CA LYS A 112 26.68 33.87 -26.41
C LYS A 112 26.83 34.56 -25.06
N ARG A 113 25.74 34.74 -24.34
CA ARG A 113 25.73 35.42 -23.07
C ARG A 113 24.50 35.08 -22.27
N THR A 114 24.67 34.85 -20.98
CA THR A 114 23.56 34.67 -20.03
C THR A 114 23.58 35.77 -18.98
N ARG A 115 22.39 36.23 -18.59
CA ARG A 115 22.19 37.17 -17.49
C ARG A 115 21.23 36.50 -16.52
N TYR A 116 21.74 36.12 -15.37
CA TYR A 116 21.00 35.41 -14.33
C TYR A 116 20.04 36.32 -13.57
N ARG A 117 19.04 35.73 -12.93
CA ARG A 117 18.16 36.39 -11.98
C ARG A 117 18.98 37.01 -10.83
N ALA A 118 18.55 38.15 -10.32
CA ALA A 118 19.18 38.83 -9.21
C ALA A 118 18.11 39.59 -8.40
N GLU A 119 18.49 40.13 -7.26
CA GLU A 119 17.64 41.07 -6.53
C GLU A 119 17.24 42.23 -7.42
N GLY A 120 15.93 42.57 -7.47
CA GLY A 120 15.37 43.56 -8.39
C GLY A 120 15.25 43.12 -9.85
N ARG A 121 15.64 41.91 -10.20
CA ARG A 121 15.47 41.32 -11.55
C ARG A 121 14.98 39.87 -11.45
N PRO A 122 13.67 39.65 -11.31
CA PRO A 122 13.10 38.32 -11.09
C PRO A 122 12.95 37.52 -12.39
N PHE A 123 13.91 37.63 -13.33
CA PHE A 123 13.98 36.90 -14.58
C PHE A 123 15.41 36.60 -15.00
N MET A 124 15.56 35.58 -15.81
CA MET A 124 16.78 35.16 -16.49
C MET A 124 16.65 35.51 -17.97
N SER A 125 17.75 35.83 -18.64
CA SER A 125 17.78 36.02 -20.08
C SER A 125 19.07 35.49 -20.68
N SER A 126 18.98 34.86 -21.85
CA SER A 126 20.13 34.32 -22.60
C SER A 126 20.07 34.77 -24.05
N LEU A 127 21.24 35.08 -24.62
CA LEU A 127 21.41 35.49 -25.99
C LEU A 127 22.07 34.37 -26.77
N HIS A 128 21.46 34.00 -27.88
CA HIS A 128 21.90 32.91 -28.74
C HIS A 128 22.14 33.38 -30.17
N SER A 129 23.07 32.76 -30.87
CA SER A 129 23.12 32.88 -32.33
C SER A 129 21.86 32.30 -32.93
N TYR A 130 21.28 32.90 -33.95
CA TYR A 130 20.05 32.48 -34.58
C TYR A 130 20.16 32.51 -36.12
N LYS A 131 19.09 32.14 -36.82
CA LYS A 131 19.02 32.05 -38.29
C LYS A 131 19.33 33.38 -38.93
N ASP A 132 19.88 33.36 -40.14
CA ASP A 132 20.17 34.52 -41.01
C ASP A 132 21.02 35.58 -40.35
N GLY A 133 21.97 35.18 -39.46
CA GLY A 133 22.84 36.12 -38.76
C GLY A 133 22.20 36.95 -37.67
N LYS A 134 20.93 36.71 -37.36
CA LYS A 134 20.21 37.29 -36.20
C LYS A 134 20.62 36.62 -34.89
N HIS A 135 20.12 37.19 -33.81
CA HIS A 135 20.31 36.68 -32.45
C HIS A 135 18.96 36.53 -31.77
N LEU A 136 18.79 35.44 -31.02
CA LEU A 136 17.61 35.17 -30.23
C LEU A 136 17.88 35.54 -28.77
N LEU A 137 17.12 36.50 -28.24
CA LEU A 137 17.06 36.77 -26.81
C LEU A 137 15.93 35.98 -26.21
N ALA A 138 16.24 34.93 -25.45
CA ALA A 138 15.31 34.11 -24.69
C ALA A 138 15.20 34.65 -23.25
N VAL A 139 13.99 34.76 -22.74
CA VAL A 139 13.71 35.29 -21.40
C VAL A 139 12.70 34.41 -20.68
N LYS A 140 12.96 34.14 -19.40
CA LYS A 140 11.99 33.46 -18.51
C LYS A 140 12.11 33.99 -17.09
N GLY A 141 11.01 33.99 -16.33
CA GLY A 141 11.02 34.48 -14.96
C GLY A 141 9.63 34.63 -14.36
N SER A 142 9.52 35.55 -13.37
CA SER A 142 8.22 35.89 -12.80
C SER A 142 7.25 36.34 -13.89
N PRO A 143 6.05 35.75 -13.99
CA PRO A 143 5.08 36.08 -15.03
C PRO A 143 4.81 37.58 -15.16
N ASP A 144 4.58 38.25 -14.03
CA ASP A 144 4.30 39.70 -14.02
C ASP A 144 5.46 40.48 -14.62
N ALA A 145 6.70 40.18 -14.20
CA ALA A 145 7.87 40.91 -14.66
C ALA A 145 8.20 40.66 -16.14
N VAL A 146 7.98 39.41 -16.63
CA VAL A 146 8.22 39.10 -18.04
C VAL A 146 7.12 39.68 -18.92
N LEU A 147 5.85 39.61 -18.50
CA LEU A 147 4.71 40.18 -19.22
C LEU A 147 4.80 41.70 -19.37
N GLU A 148 5.29 42.42 -18.34
CA GLU A 148 5.48 43.88 -18.40
C GLU A 148 6.47 44.27 -19.51
N MET A 149 7.42 43.42 -19.87
CA MET A 149 8.41 43.65 -20.92
C MET A 149 7.91 43.29 -22.32
N CYS A 150 6.72 42.70 -22.45
CA CYS A 150 6.15 42.26 -23.72
C CYS A 150 5.25 43.30 -24.34
N ASP A 151 5.35 43.53 -25.64
CA ASP A 151 4.46 44.34 -26.47
C ASP A 151 3.71 43.51 -27.53
N HIS A 152 4.10 42.23 -27.70
CA HIS A 152 3.49 41.25 -28.57
C HIS A 152 3.25 39.92 -27.84
N GLN A 153 2.36 39.12 -28.39
CA GLN A 153 2.18 37.70 -28.01
C GLN A 153 2.20 36.81 -29.26
N MET A 154 2.46 35.54 -29.06
CA MET A 154 2.31 34.50 -30.09
C MET A 154 0.97 33.81 -29.94
N LYS A 155 0.19 33.83 -31.03
CA LYS A 155 -1.11 33.18 -31.13
C LYS A 155 -1.29 32.60 -32.52
N ASP A 156 -1.73 31.32 -32.60
CA ASP A 156 -1.91 30.57 -33.84
C ASP A 156 -0.68 30.63 -34.79
N GLY A 157 0.54 30.62 -34.20
CA GLY A 157 1.81 30.70 -34.92
C GLY A 157 2.19 32.14 -35.37
N GLU A 158 1.33 33.14 -35.16
CA GLU A 158 1.58 34.52 -35.57
C GLU A 158 1.96 35.43 -34.38
N ARG A 159 2.85 36.37 -34.65
CA ARG A 159 3.21 37.43 -33.72
C ARG A 159 2.23 38.59 -33.81
N ILE A 160 1.37 38.77 -32.83
CA ILE A 160 0.35 39.82 -32.77
C ILE A 160 0.61 40.80 -31.60
N PRO A 161 0.21 42.04 -31.67
CA PRO A 161 0.28 42.97 -30.54
C PRO A 161 -0.54 42.42 -29.35
N ILE A 162 0.01 42.56 -28.14
CA ILE A 162 -0.71 42.15 -26.92
C ILE A 162 -1.65 43.25 -26.48
N THR A 163 -2.93 42.94 -26.28
CA THR A 163 -3.95 43.86 -25.81
C THR A 163 -4.04 43.90 -24.29
N ASP A 164 -4.72 44.92 -23.73
CA ASP A 164 -4.92 44.98 -22.27
C ASP A 164 -5.82 43.87 -21.78
N GLU A 165 -6.78 43.39 -22.59
CA GLU A 165 -7.63 42.23 -22.31
C GLU A 165 -6.79 40.94 -22.23
N ALA A 166 -5.93 40.71 -23.22
CA ALA A 166 -5.04 39.53 -23.22
C ALA A 166 -4.07 39.56 -22.01
N ARG A 167 -3.57 40.73 -21.62
CA ARG A 167 -2.77 40.86 -20.39
C ARG A 167 -3.55 40.48 -19.15
N ALA A 168 -4.81 40.95 -19.06
CA ALA A 168 -5.67 40.63 -17.93
C ALA A 168 -5.96 39.10 -17.84
N GLU A 169 -6.23 38.48 -18.97
CA GLU A 169 -6.43 37.00 -19.06
C GLU A 169 -5.18 36.23 -18.62
N ILE A 170 -3.99 36.58 -19.11
CA ILE A 170 -2.73 35.96 -18.72
C ILE A 170 -2.50 36.11 -17.20
N LEU A 171 -2.74 37.28 -16.64
CA LEU A 171 -2.60 37.52 -15.20
C LEU A 171 -3.65 36.74 -14.38
N GLN A 172 -4.86 36.60 -14.88
CA GLN A 172 -5.89 35.79 -14.26
C GLN A 172 -5.48 34.31 -14.25
N GLU A 173 -4.95 33.82 -15.37
CA GLU A 173 -4.49 32.43 -15.47
C GLU A 173 -3.26 32.19 -14.56
N ASN A 174 -2.31 33.11 -14.49
CA ASN A 174 -1.23 33.06 -13.52
C ASN A 174 -1.75 32.94 -12.08
N LYS A 175 -2.77 33.76 -11.72
CA LYS A 175 -3.39 33.67 -10.39
C LYS A 175 -4.10 32.31 -10.18
N ARG A 176 -4.77 31.78 -11.20
CA ARG A 176 -5.42 30.46 -11.13
C ARG A 176 -4.40 29.36 -10.88
N MET A 177 -3.30 29.34 -11.67
CA MET A 177 -2.22 28.38 -11.50
C MET A 177 -1.53 28.52 -10.13
N ALA A 178 -1.22 29.74 -9.70
CA ALA A 178 -0.63 29.98 -8.39
C ALA A 178 -1.57 29.59 -7.24
N GLY A 179 -2.88 29.80 -7.41
CA GLY A 179 -3.92 29.37 -6.47
C GLY A 179 -4.03 27.84 -6.37
N ALA A 180 -3.70 27.13 -7.46
CA ALA A 180 -3.55 25.66 -7.48
C ALA A 180 -2.16 25.20 -6.96
N ALA A 181 -1.42 26.08 -6.29
CA ALA A 181 -0.09 25.82 -5.73
C ALA A 181 1.01 25.49 -6.74
N LEU A 182 0.83 25.87 -7.99
CA LEU A 182 1.87 25.69 -8.99
C LEU A 182 2.94 26.79 -8.87
N ARG A 183 4.19 26.42 -9.06
CA ARG A 183 5.26 27.36 -9.29
C ARG A 183 5.20 27.80 -10.75
N VAL A 184 4.81 29.04 -11.01
CA VAL A 184 4.58 29.54 -12.37
C VAL A 184 5.76 30.37 -12.86
N LEU A 185 6.21 30.09 -14.09
CA LEU A 185 7.16 30.92 -14.83
C LEU A 185 6.54 31.37 -16.15
N GLY A 186 6.80 32.65 -16.51
CA GLY A 186 6.50 33.19 -17.82
C GLY A 186 7.70 33.08 -18.75
N ALA A 187 7.46 32.88 -20.05
CA ALA A 187 8.46 32.80 -21.09
C ALA A 187 8.16 33.80 -22.23
N ALA A 188 9.21 34.43 -22.75
CA ALA A 188 9.12 35.36 -23.85
C ALA A 188 10.43 35.39 -24.65
N TYR A 189 10.38 35.91 -25.87
CA TYR A 189 11.57 36.03 -26.71
C TYR A 189 11.57 37.32 -27.52
N ARG A 190 12.74 37.64 -28.11
CA ARG A 190 12.91 38.70 -29.11
C ARG A 190 14.02 38.31 -30.06
N GLU A 191 13.84 38.59 -31.35
CA GLU A 191 14.91 38.54 -32.34
C GLU A 191 15.64 39.86 -32.41
N LEU A 192 16.95 39.80 -32.48
CA LEU A 192 17.84 40.98 -32.52
C LEU A 192 18.80 40.89 -33.71
N ASP A 193 19.05 42.03 -34.35
CA ASP A 193 20.04 42.13 -35.42
C ASP A 193 21.48 42.34 -34.85
N SER A 194 21.62 42.44 -33.53
CA SER A 194 22.88 42.72 -32.84
C SER A 194 23.26 41.64 -31.86
N GLU A 195 24.55 41.25 -31.85
CA GLU A 195 25.14 40.32 -30.89
C GLU A 195 25.23 40.88 -29.45
N ARG A 196 24.86 42.18 -29.27
CA ARG A 196 24.91 42.83 -27.95
C ARG A 196 23.61 42.62 -27.19
N MET A 197 23.74 42.07 -26.00
CA MET A 197 22.60 41.95 -25.09
C MET A 197 22.13 43.37 -24.70
N PRO A 198 20.83 43.69 -24.90
CA PRO A 198 20.31 45.03 -24.59
C PRO A 198 20.49 45.37 -23.12
N ALA A 199 20.83 46.66 -22.85
CA ALA A 199 20.99 47.15 -21.48
C ALA A 199 19.69 47.07 -20.70
N LYS A 200 18.56 47.38 -21.35
CA LYS A 200 17.20 47.23 -20.84
C LYS A 200 16.46 46.19 -21.68
N THR A 201 16.00 45.10 -21.04
CA THR A 201 15.17 44.08 -21.68
C THR A 201 13.78 44.65 -21.91
N GLY A 202 13.20 44.46 -23.10
CA GLY A 202 11.87 44.93 -23.48
C GLY A 202 11.57 44.62 -24.94
N GLN A 203 10.38 44.96 -25.39
CA GLN A 203 9.84 44.66 -26.73
C GLN A 203 9.84 43.17 -27.00
N LEU A 204 9.45 42.37 -26.01
CA LEU A 204 9.40 40.92 -26.10
C LEU A 204 8.08 40.44 -26.69
N THR A 205 8.12 39.25 -27.24
CA THR A 205 6.93 38.46 -27.64
C THR A 205 6.66 37.43 -26.55
N TRP A 206 5.50 37.56 -25.90
CA TRP A 206 5.04 36.63 -24.90
C TRP A 206 4.73 35.25 -25.53
N LEU A 207 5.15 34.16 -24.87
CA LEU A 207 4.91 32.78 -25.32
C LEU A 207 3.93 32.04 -24.43
N GLY A 208 3.98 32.28 -23.12
CA GLY A 208 3.07 31.56 -22.22
C GLY A 208 3.59 31.41 -20.80
N LEU A 209 2.81 30.67 -20.02
CA LEU A 209 3.09 30.27 -18.65
C LEU A 209 3.43 28.77 -18.60
N ALA A 210 4.38 28.41 -17.77
CA ALA A 210 4.65 27.02 -17.36
C ALA A 210 4.44 26.89 -15.86
N GLY A 211 3.45 26.11 -15.47
CA GLY A 211 3.11 25.79 -14.09
C GLY A 211 3.72 24.47 -13.67
N MET A 212 4.49 24.47 -12.60
CA MET A 212 5.26 23.33 -12.12
C MET A 212 4.84 22.94 -10.72
N ALA A 213 4.77 21.65 -10.47
CA ALA A 213 4.57 21.07 -9.15
C ALA A 213 5.38 19.76 -9.02
N ASP A 214 5.42 19.22 -7.81
CA ASP A 214 5.81 17.84 -7.57
C ASP A 214 4.59 16.95 -7.81
N PRO A 215 4.52 16.18 -8.91
CA PRO A 215 3.31 15.46 -9.29
C PRO A 215 3.02 14.32 -8.32
N MET A 216 1.73 14.03 -8.16
CA MET A 216 1.27 12.89 -7.40
C MET A 216 1.70 11.58 -8.06
N ARG A 217 2.05 10.59 -7.26
CA ARG A 217 2.32 9.25 -7.79
C ARG A 217 1.04 8.65 -8.40
N PRO A 218 1.12 7.93 -9.54
CA PRO A 218 -0.05 7.33 -10.18
C PRO A 218 -0.82 6.39 -9.25
N GLY A 219 -2.15 6.41 -9.30
CA GLY A 219 -3.01 5.47 -8.58
C GLY A 219 -3.16 5.70 -7.07
N MET A 220 -2.67 6.80 -6.51
CA MET A 220 -2.79 7.10 -5.08
C MET A 220 -4.25 7.20 -4.61
N ASP A 221 -5.14 7.76 -5.42
CA ASP A 221 -6.57 7.81 -5.15
C ASP A 221 -7.20 6.41 -4.96
N ARG A 222 -6.79 5.46 -5.81
CA ARG A 222 -7.23 4.05 -5.73
C ARG A 222 -6.68 3.36 -4.48
N LEU A 223 -5.42 3.63 -4.15
CA LEU A 223 -4.77 3.08 -2.96
C LEU A 223 -5.47 3.57 -1.68
N ILE A 224 -5.77 4.86 -1.59
CA ILE A 224 -6.48 5.44 -0.45
C ILE A 224 -7.87 4.84 -0.30
N LYS A 225 -8.64 4.70 -1.40
CA LYS A 225 -9.94 4.01 -1.38
C LYS A 225 -9.84 2.57 -0.89
N MET A 226 -8.75 1.86 -1.22
CA MET A 226 -8.52 0.50 -0.70
C MET A 226 -8.22 0.50 0.80
N TYR A 227 -7.43 1.46 1.30
CA TYR A 227 -7.19 1.59 2.75
C TYR A 227 -8.48 1.88 3.50
N HIS A 228 -9.33 2.78 3.00
CA HIS A 228 -10.64 3.06 3.61
C HIS A 228 -11.54 1.82 3.65
N ARG A 229 -11.59 1.01 2.57
CA ARG A 229 -12.31 -0.28 2.56
C ARG A 229 -11.75 -1.28 3.57
N ALA A 230 -10.45 -1.19 3.86
CA ALA A 230 -9.78 -2.01 4.87
C ALA A 230 -9.94 -1.45 6.30
N GLY A 231 -10.77 -0.42 6.50
CA GLY A 231 -10.98 0.24 7.78
C GLY A 231 -9.78 1.07 8.26
N ILE A 232 -8.83 1.38 7.36
CA ILE A 232 -7.62 2.15 7.68
C ILE A 232 -7.86 3.60 7.30
N LYS A 233 -7.77 4.51 8.25
CA LYS A 233 -7.81 5.95 8.02
C LYS A 233 -6.51 6.42 7.40
N THR A 234 -6.60 7.36 6.46
CA THR A 234 -5.44 7.98 5.84
C THR A 234 -5.37 9.45 6.23
N ILE A 235 -4.22 9.89 6.69
CA ILE A 235 -3.95 11.25 7.12
C ILE A 235 -2.75 11.78 6.35
N MET A 236 -2.91 12.91 5.67
CA MET A 236 -1.80 13.60 5.02
C MET A 236 -1.19 14.63 5.97
N ILE A 237 0.13 14.61 6.08
CA ILE A 237 0.91 15.55 6.87
C ILE A 237 1.84 16.30 5.91
N THR A 238 1.73 17.65 5.85
CA THR A 238 2.50 18.44 4.87
C THR A 238 2.94 19.78 5.42
N GLY A 239 4.08 20.28 4.92
CA GLY A 239 4.54 21.65 5.14
C GLY A 239 3.80 22.70 4.32
N ASP A 240 2.93 22.30 3.38
CA ASP A 240 2.18 23.20 2.51
C ASP A 240 1.15 24.04 3.26
N GLN A 241 0.69 25.10 2.61
CA GLN A 241 -0.42 25.94 3.08
C GLN A 241 -1.73 25.16 3.07
N ALA A 242 -2.66 25.54 3.95
CA ALA A 242 -3.95 24.84 4.11
C ALA A 242 -4.74 24.73 2.80
N ALA A 243 -4.80 25.77 1.99
CA ALA A 243 -5.53 25.75 0.71
C ALA A 243 -4.97 24.73 -0.28
N THR A 244 -3.63 24.65 -0.40
CA THR A 244 -2.93 23.63 -1.21
C THR A 244 -3.18 22.23 -0.68
N ALA A 245 -3.01 22.06 0.63
CA ALA A 245 -3.19 20.77 1.29
C ALA A 245 -4.65 20.29 1.19
N GLN A 246 -5.61 21.20 1.25
CA GLN A 246 -7.03 20.90 1.04
C GLN A 246 -7.28 20.39 -0.38
N ALA A 247 -6.82 21.10 -1.40
CA ALA A 247 -7.01 20.71 -2.80
C ALA A 247 -6.43 19.30 -3.08
N ILE A 248 -5.24 19.01 -2.57
CA ILE A 248 -4.61 17.68 -2.68
C ILE A 248 -5.41 16.62 -1.93
N GLY A 249 -5.86 16.92 -0.71
CA GLY A 249 -6.66 15.99 0.09
C GLY A 249 -8.00 15.64 -0.56
N GLU A 250 -8.65 16.61 -1.20
CA GLU A 250 -9.88 16.41 -1.98
C GLU A 250 -9.61 15.56 -3.23
N GLN A 251 -8.54 15.85 -3.99
CA GLN A 251 -8.13 15.07 -5.16
C GLN A 251 -7.84 13.60 -4.80
N LEU A 252 -7.23 13.35 -3.66
CA LEU A 252 -6.92 12.02 -3.16
C LEU A 252 -8.12 11.29 -2.55
N GLY A 253 -9.21 12.01 -2.22
CA GLY A 253 -10.37 11.46 -1.54
C GLY A 253 -10.09 11.02 -0.10
N LEU A 254 -9.24 11.75 0.65
CA LEU A 254 -8.82 11.39 2.01
C LEU A 254 -9.96 11.32 3.03
N SER A 255 -11.06 12.02 2.79
CA SER A 255 -12.24 12.03 3.68
C SER A 255 -13.34 11.03 3.28
N GLY A 256 -13.19 10.33 2.14
CA GLY A 256 -14.28 9.55 1.56
C GLY A 256 -15.46 10.46 1.20
N ASP A 257 -16.66 10.10 1.68
CA ASP A 257 -17.90 10.88 1.45
C ASP A 257 -18.14 12.00 2.47
N GLN A 258 -17.21 12.19 3.43
CA GLN A 258 -17.33 13.22 4.47
C GLN A 258 -16.61 14.51 4.05
N PRO A 259 -16.98 15.69 4.60
CA PRO A 259 -16.23 16.91 4.40
C PRO A 259 -14.78 16.78 4.90
N LEU A 260 -13.82 17.20 4.08
CA LEU A 260 -12.41 17.14 4.43
C LEU A 260 -12.08 18.10 5.59
N GLN A 261 -11.48 17.62 6.66
CA GLN A 261 -11.05 18.41 7.80
C GLN A 261 -9.55 18.71 7.70
N VAL A 262 -9.24 20.00 7.59
CA VAL A 262 -7.85 20.50 7.53
C VAL A 262 -7.53 21.23 8.82
N LEU A 263 -6.39 20.91 9.45
CA LEU A 263 -5.88 21.59 10.63
C LEU A 263 -4.49 22.17 10.35
N GLU A 264 -4.35 23.48 10.58
CA GLU A 264 -3.04 24.12 10.47
C GLU A 264 -2.21 23.96 11.75
N SER A 265 -0.90 23.75 11.58
CA SER A 265 0.03 23.51 12.69
C SER A 265 0.16 24.69 13.66
N THR A 266 -0.11 25.91 13.22
CA THR A 266 -0.14 27.08 14.09
C THR A 266 -1.12 26.95 15.25
N LYS A 267 -2.13 26.12 15.11
CA LYS A 267 -3.09 25.80 16.18
C LYS A 267 -2.59 24.67 17.11
N LEU A 268 -1.57 23.90 16.68
CA LEU A 268 -1.06 22.76 17.44
C LEU A 268 -0.13 23.18 18.58
N ASP A 269 0.55 24.33 18.46
CA ASP A 269 1.55 24.76 19.45
C ASP A 269 0.94 25.00 20.83
N ASP A 270 -0.25 25.60 20.86
CA ASP A 270 -0.98 25.98 22.07
C ASP A 270 -2.02 24.96 22.52
N MET A 271 -2.16 23.81 21.78
CA MET A 271 -3.13 22.77 22.15
C MET A 271 -2.64 21.84 23.24
N ASP A 272 -3.53 21.58 24.19
CA ASP A 272 -3.38 20.50 25.16
C ASP A 272 -3.33 19.15 24.44
N PRO A 273 -2.45 18.20 24.84
CA PRO A 273 -2.37 16.87 24.24
C PRO A 273 -3.71 16.12 24.17
N GLU A 274 -4.53 16.17 25.21
CA GLU A 274 -5.84 15.52 25.24
C GLU A 274 -6.82 16.11 24.21
N LEU A 275 -6.81 17.44 24.03
CA LEU A 275 -7.61 18.11 23.03
C LEU A 275 -7.15 17.74 21.62
N LEU A 276 -5.84 17.70 21.40
CA LEU A 276 -5.26 17.30 20.13
C LEU A 276 -5.62 15.84 19.80
N ALA A 277 -5.51 14.92 20.75
CA ALA A 277 -5.90 13.53 20.59
C ALA A 277 -7.40 13.39 20.20
N GLY A 278 -8.27 14.21 20.81
CA GLY A 278 -9.68 14.26 20.45
C GLY A 278 -9.96 14.76 19.03
N LEU A 279 -9.28 15.83 18.61
CA LEU A 279 -9.42 16.43 17.28
C LEU A 279 -8.77 15.56 16.18
N ALA A 280 -7.62 14.97 16.43
CA ALA A 280 -6.88 14.14 15.47
C ALA A 280 -7.71 12.95 14.95
N LYS A 281 -8.72 12.51 15.72
CA LYS A 281 -9.67 11.47 15.28
C LYS A 281 -10.46 11.86 14.03
N ASN A 282 -10.68 13.16 13.80
CA ASN A 282 -11.55 13.66 12.72
C ASN A 282 -10.80 14.41 11.62
N VAL A 283 -9.50 14.72 11.82
CA VAL A 283 -8.67 15.43 10.85
C VAL A 283 -8.07 14.47 9.84
N GLN A 284 -8.12 14.80 8.56
CA GLN A 284 -7.48 14.06 7.47
C GLN A 284 -6.26 14.77 6.92
N VAL A 285 -6.12 16.08 7.16
CA VAL A 285 -5.00 16.86 6.64
C VAL A 285 -4.43 17.78 7.70
N PHE A 286 -3.13 17.63 7.97
CA PHE A 286 -2.36 18.57 8.77
C PHE A 286 -1.48 19.41 7.85
N ALA A 287 -1.69 20.73 7.85
CA ALA A 287 -1.00 21.70 6.98
C ALA A 287 0.02 22.53 7.75
N ARG A 288 1.04 23.08 7.05
CA ARG A 288 2.14 23.89 7.62
C ARG A 288 2.92 23.19 8.73
N VAL A 289 3.04 21.87 8.65
CA VAL A 289 3.62 21.04 9.71
C VAL A 289 5.15 21.12 9.69
N SER A 290 5.74 21.41 10.86
CA SER A 290 7.18 21.30 11.10
C SER A 290 7.55 19.88 11.53
N PRO A 291 8.84 19.50 11.52
CA PRO A 291 9.29 18.19 12.01
C PRO A 291 8.84 17.86 13.43
N ALA A 292 8.86 18.84 14.35
CA ALA A 292 8.39 18.68 15.71
C ALA A 292 6.89 18.38 15.80
N HIS A 293 6.09 19.01 14.92
CA HIS A 293 4.65 18.77 14.85
C HIS A 293 4.33 17.36 14.34
N LYS A 294 5.12 16.79 13.40
CA LYS A 294 4.91 15.41 12.93
C LYS A 294 4.94 14.43 14.09
N LEU A 295 5.92 14.55 14.97
CA LEU A 295 6.01 13.73 16.19
C LEU A 295 4.82 13.94 17.14
N LYS A 296 4.40 15.21 17.34
CA LYS A 296 3.25 15.55 18.20
C LYS A 296 1.95 14.96 17.68
N ILE A 297 1.72 14.98 16.35
CA ILE A 297 0.56 14.39 15.69
C ILE A 297 0.53 12.86 15.88
N VAL A 298 1.66 12.19 15.61
CA VAL A 298 1.76 10.72 15.78
C VAL A 298 1.42 10.32 17.21
N ARG A 299 2.01 10.98 18.21
CA ARG A 299 1.73 10.70 19.62
C ARG A 299 0.29 10.95 20.01
N ALA A 300 -0.31 12.04 19.52
CA ALA A 300 -1.72 12.33 19.77
C ALA A 300 -2.65 11.25 19.23
N LEU A 301 -2.35 10.69 18.06
CA LEU A 301 -3.10 9.58 17.49
C LEU A 301 -2.91 8.29 18.32
N GLN A 302 -1.70 8.01 18.81
CA GLN A 302 -1.43 6.88 19.70
C GLN A 302 -2.15 7.04 21.05
N GLU A 303 -2.14 8.24 21.65
CA GLU A 303 -2.89 8.57 22.88
C GLU A 303 -4.40 8.44 22.66
N ALA A 304 -4.89 8.69 21.45
CA ALA A 304 -6.28 8.45 21.06
C ALA A 304 -6.62 6.95 20.90
N GLY A 305 -5.65 6.05 21.10
CA GLY A 305 -5.78 4.60 21.07
C GLY A 305 -5.59 3.95 19.71
N TYR A 306 -5.08 4.69 18.69
CA TYR A 306 -4.82 4.12 17.37
C TYR A 306 -3.44 3.48 17.26
N VAL A 307 -3.36 2.42 16.46
CA VAL A 307 -2.09 1.90 15.92
C VAL A 307 -1.75 2.70 14.68
N VAL A 308 -0.63 3.42 14.73
CA VAL A 308 -0.24 4.43 13.75
C VAL A 308 0.93 3.93 12.91
N ALA A 309 0.75 3.89 11.59
CA ALA A 309 1.86 3.80 10.65
C ALA A 309 2.19 5.20 10.14
N MET A 310 3.48 5.52 10.01
CA MET A 310 3.98 6.81 9.49
C MET A 310 4.92 6.56 8.33
N THR A 311 4.69 7.25 7.19
CA THR A 311 5.63 7.25 6.08
C THR A 311 6.41 8.55 6.02
N GLY A 312 7.66 8.46 5.56
CA GLY A 312 8.51 9.62 5.33
C GLY A 312 9.78 9.25 4.55
N ASP A 313 10.41 10.23 3.95
CA ASP A 313 11.62 10.06 3.13
C ASP A 313 12.83 10.82 3.67
N GLY A 314 12.62 11.78 4.56
CA GLY A 314 13.61 12.75 4.99
C GLY A 314 14.09 12.62 6.43
N ILE A 315 15.19 13.34 6.72
CA ILE A 315 15.73 13.48 8.08
C ILE A 315 14.67 14.10 9.02
N ASN A 316 13.81 14.97 8.48
CA ASN A 316 12.75 15.66 9.20
C ASN A 316 11.68 14.72 9.74
N ASP A 317 11.53 13.54 9.15
CA ASP A 317 10.55 12.53 9.52
C ASP A 317 11.08 11.54 10.57
N GLY A 318 12.39 11.46 10.73
CA GLY A 318 13.06 10.49 11.59
C GLY A 318 12.45 10.36 12.98
N PRO A 319 12.22 11.45 13.74
CA PRO A 319 11.59 11.37 15.06
C PRO A 319 10.15 10.82 15.04
N ALA A 320 9.36 11.17 14.02
CA ALA A 320 7.98 10.69 13.87
C ALA A 320 7.93 9.23 13.41
N LEU A 321 8.81 8.83 12.48
CA LEU A 321 8.99 7.44 12.03
C LEU A 321 9.35 6.54 13.21
N LYS A 322 10.33 6.95 14.03
CA LYS A 322 10.78 6.19 15.20
C LYS A 322 9.73 6.09 16.31
N ALA A 323 8.86 7.09 16.44
CA ALA A 323 7.83 7.14 17.48
C ALA A 323 6.54 6.43 17.08
N SER A 324 6.26 6.26 15.81
CA SER A 324 5.09 5.53 15.32
C SER A 324 5.15 4.05 15.69
N ASP A 325 4.01 3.36 15.65
CA ASP A 325 3.96 1.90 15.88
C ASP A 325 4.62 1.15 14.73
N ILE A 326 4.58 1.74 13.52
CA ILE A 326 5.30 1.28 12.33
C ILE A 326 5.83 2.49 11.57
N GLY A 327 7.14 2.65 11.55
CA GLY A 327 7.83 3.59 10.66
C GLY A 327 8.08 2.96 9.30
N VAL A 328 7.74 3.67 8.23
CA VAL A 328 7.90 3.23 6.84
C VAL A 328 8.73 4.25 6.08
N ALA A 329 9.91 3.86 5.62
CA ALA A 329 10.78 4.70 4.80
C ALA A 329 10.70 4.33 3.33
N MET A 330 10.91 5.34 2.46
CA MET A 330 11.18 5.14 1.05
C MET A 330 12.59 4.59 0.86
N GLY A 331 12.80 3.74 -0.14
CA GLY A 331 14.08 3.05 -0.40
C GLY A 331 15.04 3.92 -1.20
N GLU A 332 14.76 4.10 -2.49
CA GLU A 332 15.62 4.87 -3.41
C GLU A 332 15.54 6.37 -3.12
N GLY A 333 14.33 6.91 -2.93
CA GLY A 333 14.08 8.32 -2.63
C GLY A 333 14.35 8.71 -1.18
N GLY A 334 14.48 7.75 -0.26
CA GLY A 334 14.64 7.99 1.17
C GLY A 334 16.08 8.22 1.60
N THR A 335 16.26 9.09 2.62
CA THR A 335 17.57 9.29 3.26
C THR A 335 18.00 8.08 4.08
N ASN A 336 19.32 7.89 4.23
CA ASN A 336 19.86 6.81 5.08
C ASN A 336 19.31 6.87 6.51
N VAL A 337 19.14 8.08 7.07
CA VAL A 337 18.59 8.27 8.40
C VAL A 337 17.15 7.76 8.51
N ALA A 338 16.29 8.09 7.54
CA ALA A 338 14.91 7.60 7.51
C ALA A 338 14.88 6.07 7.45
N ARG A 339 15.72 5.45 6.62
CA ARG A 339 15.83 3.99 6.48
C ARG A 339 16.31 3.30 7.77
N GLU A 340 17.29 3.87 8.47
CA GLU A 340 17.82 3.28 9.71
C GLU A 340 16.83 3.31 10.89
N VAL A 341 15.96 4.32 10.96
CA VAL A 341 15.02 4.45 12.08
C VAL A 341 13.68 3.78 11.83
N SER A 342 13.39 3.39 10.59
CA SER A 342 12.11 2.79 10.17
C SER A 342 12.09 1.28 10.39
N ASP A 343 10.89 0.75 10.62
CA ASP A 343 10.64 -0.70 10.76
C ASP A 343 10.52 -1.41 9.41
N VAL A 344 10.11 -0.65 8.37
CA VAL A 344 9.88 -1.15 7.01
C VAL A 344 10.53 -0.17 6.03
N VAL A 345 11.19 -0.69 5.01
CA VAL A 345 11.74 0.08 3.89
C VAL A 345 11.09 -0.41 2.61
N LEU A 346 10.51 0.51 1.83
CA LEU A 346 9.93 0.23 0.52
C LEU A 346 11.03 0.40 -0.54
N GLU A 347 11.71 -0.66 -0.90
CA GLU A 347 12.86 -0.60 -1.82
C GLU A 347 12.50 -0.05 -3.21
N ASP A 348 11.27 -0.29 -3.66
CA ASP A 348 10.71 0.16 -4.93
C ASP A 348 10.01 1.54 -4.86
N ASP A 349 10.06 2.22 -3.73
CA ASP A 349 9.34 3.46 -3.45
C ASP A 349 7.82 3.40 -3.72
N ASN A 350 7.26 2.21 -3.78
CA ASN A 350 5.88 1.98 -4.19
C ASN A 350 4.97 1.75 -2.97
N LEU A 351 4.12 2.72 -2.67
CA LEU A 351 3.13 2.59 -1.59
C LEU A 351 2.10 1.46 -1.81
N HIS A 352 1.91 0.98 -3.04
CA HIS A 352 1.06 -0.18 -3.30
C HIS A 352 1.63 -1.46 -2.65
N THR A 353 2.96 -1.56 -2.48
CA THR A 353 3.62 -2.65 -1.76
C THR A 353 3.18 -2.71 -0.30
N MET A 354 2.86 -1.56 0.33
CA MET A 354 2.29 -1.53 1.68
C MET A 354 0.93 -2.25 1.79
N ARG A 355 0.10 -2.23 0.73
CA ARG A 355 -1.14 -3.03 0.71
C ARG A 355 -0.84 -4.52 0.88
N VAL A 356 0.19 -4.99 0.19
CA VAL A 356 0.62 -6.40 0.29
C VAL A 356 1.12 -6.69 1.70
N ALA A 357 1.91 -5.79 2.28
CA ALA A 357 2.44 -5.93 3.63
C ALA A 357 1.33 -5.95 4.71
N VAL A 358 0.33 -5.06 4.62
CA VAL A 358 -0.84 -5.06 5.52
C VAL A 358 -1.65 -6.36 5.37
N ARG A 359 -1.92 -6.80 4.12
CA ARG A 359 -2.61 -8.06 3.85
C ARG A 359 -1.85 -9.24 4.47
N GLN A 360 -0.54 -9.27 4.30
CA GLN A 360 0.30 -10.33 4.85
C GLN A 360 0.32 -10.30 6.39
N GLY A 361 0.42 -9.12 7.01
CA GLY A 361 0.35 -8.96 8.46
C GLY A 361 -0.98 -9.50 9.04
N ARG A 362 -2.11 -9.15 8.42
CA ARG A 362 -3.43 -9.70 8.80
C ARG A 362 -3.52 -11.21 8.62
N THR A 363 -2.92 -11.74 7.55
CA THR A 363 -2.87 -13.18 7.27
C THR A 363 -2.07 -13.92 8.33
N ILE A 364 -0.86 -13.45 8.65
CA ILE A 364 0.01 -14.07 9.66
C ILE A 364 -0.69 -14.12 11.01
N TYR A 365 -1.27 -13.01 11.45
CA TYR A 365 -2.02 -12.99 12.70
C TYR A 365 -3.22 -13.97 12.70
N GLY A 366 -4.00 -13.96 11.62
CA GLY A 366 -5.10 -14.90 11.44
C GLY A 366 -4.65 -16.37 11.48
N ASN A 367 -3.51 -16.66 10.88
CA ASN A 367 -2.94 -18.02 10.87
C ASN A 367 -2.41 -18.45 12.25
N ILE A 368 -1.80 -17.51 13.01
CA ILE A 368 -1.42 -17.76 14.41
C ILE A 368 -2.67 -18.13 15.22
N ARG A 369 -3.78 -17.38 15.09
CA ARG A 369 -5.04 -17.72 15.77
C ARG A 369 -5.56 -19.10 15.39
N LYS A 370 -5.52 -19.48 14.10
CA LYS A 370 -5.95 -20.81 13.63
C LYS A 370 -5.09 -21.93 14.21
N MET A 371 -3.76 -21.74 14.21
CA MET A 371 -2.83 -22.69 14.82
C MET A 371 -3.10 -22.86 16.33
N ILE A 372 -3.26 -21.76 17.06
CA ILE A 372 -3.56 -21.80 18.49
C ILE A 372 -4.91 -22.47 18.74
N HIS A 373 -5.94 -22.11 17.96
CA HIS A 373 -7.26 -22.72 18.05
C HIS A 373 -7.19 -24.24 17.87
N PHE A 374 -6.50 -24.70 16.83
CA PHE A 374 -6.28 -26.13 16.57
C PHE A 374 -5.59 -26.82 17.75
N MET A 375 -4.41 -26.31 18.16
CA MET A 375 -3.61 -26.93 19.23
C MET A 375 -4.31 -26.94 20.59
N VAL A 376 -5.04 -25.88 20.95
CA VAL A 376 -5.79 -25.84 22.21
C VAL A 376 -6.96 -26.81 22.17
N SER A 377 -7.69 -26.89 21.06
CA SER A 377 -8.83 -27.82 20.91
C SER A 377 -8.39 -29.27 20.98
N THR A 378 -7.28 -29.64 20.32
CA THR A 378 -6.76 -31.04 20.33
C THR A 378 -6.26 -31.39 21.72
N ASN A 379 -5.43 -30.58 22.35
CA ASN A 379 -4.94 -30.86 23.70
C ASN A 379 -6.07 -30.92 24.74
N LEU A 380 -7.09 -30.07 24.61
CA LEU A 380 -8.27 -30.15 25.50
C LEU A 380 -9.04 -31.47 25.31
N THR A 381 -9.17 -31.95 24.05
CA THR A 381 -9.77 -33.28 23.75
C THR A 381 -9.00 -34.40 24.42
N GLU A 382 -7.68 -34.40 24.36
CA GLU A 382 -6.85 -35.43 25.02
C GLU A 382 -7.12 -35.46 26.54
N ILE A 383 -7.12 -34.29 27.18
CA ILE A 383 -7.39 -34.17 28.61
C ILE A 383 -8.79 -34.65 28.94
N GLU A 384 -9.83 -34.25 28.19
CA GLU A 384 -11.21 -34.65 28.39
C GLU A 384 -11.36 -36.19 28.27
N VAL A 385 -10.82 -36.80 27.23
CA VAL A 385 -10.88 -38.25 26.99
C VAL A 385 -10.23 -39.04 28.14
N MET A 386 -9.04 -38.59 28.60
CA MET A 386 -8.36 -39.22 29.72
C MET A 386 -9.12 -39.07 31.04
N LEU A 387 -9.60 -37.88 31.34
CA LEU A 387 -10.37 -37.60 32.57
C LEU A 387 -11.68 -38.38 32.61
N ILE A 388 -12.44 -38.44 31.49
CA ILE A 388 -13.71 -39.18 31.41
C ILE A 388 -13.45 -40.67 31.59
N GLY A 389 -12.42 -41.23 30.92
CA GLY A 389 -12.09 -42.64 31.03
C GLY A 389 -11.75 -43.06 32.46
N ILE A 390 -10.96 -42.25 33.16
CA ILE A 390 -10.57 -42.51 34.57
C ILE A 390 -11.77 -42.31 35.49
N ALA A 391 -12.53 -41.20 35.35
CA ALA A 391 -13.66 -40.91 36.21
C ALA A 391 -14.82 -41.90 36.08
N ALA A 392 -15.03 -42.45 34.85
CA ALA A 392 -16.02 -43.52 34.61
C ALA A 392 -15.57 -44.90 35.07
N GLY A 393 -14.35 -45.05 35.56
CA GLY A 393 -13.81 -46.35 35.96
C GLY A 393 -13.50 -47.28 34.76
N TRP A 394 -13.37 -46.72 33.55
CA TRP A 394 -13.08 -47.47 32.32
C TRP A 394 -11.59 -47.69 32.06
N GLY A 395 -10.74 -47.27 33.00
CA GLY A 395 -9.29 -47.31 32.86
C GLY A 395 -8.74 -46.14 32.05
N GLN A 396 -7.52 -46.32 31.56
CA GLN A 396 -6.85 -45.29 30.73
C GLN A 396 -7.18 -45.56 29.25
N PRO A 397 -7.90 -44.65 28.56
CA PRO A 397 -8.20 -44.80 27.14
C PRO A 397 -6.97 -44.87 26.23
N MET A 398 -5.88 -44.22 26.65
CA MET A 398 -4.60 -44.21 25.94
C MET A 398 -3.42 -44.33 26.91
N ASN A 399 -2.34 -44.94 26.45
CA ASN A 399 -1.10 -45.04 27.20
C ASN A 399 -0.19 -43.82 26.94
N PRO A 400 0.82 -43.57 27.80
CA PRO A 400 1.71 -42.40 27.65
C PRO A 400 2.45 -42.34 26.30
N MET A 401 2.79 -43.48 25.71
CA MET A 401 3.46 -43.51 24.39
C MET A 401 2.53 -43.10 23.26
N GLN A 402 1.24 -43.38 23.33
CA GLN A 402 0.22 -42.95 22.38
C GLN A 402 -0.01 -41.44 22.47
N LEU A 403 -0.12 -40.89 23.68
CA LEU A 403 -0.23 -39.44 23.91
C LEU A 403 1.03 -38.71 23.39
N LEU A 404 2.21 -39.22 23.71
CA LEU A 404 3.46 -38.64 23.20
C LEU A 404 3.52 -38.67 21.66
N TRP A 405 3.01 -39.77 21.03
CA TRP A 405 2.93 -39.88 19.60
C TRP A 405 2.02 -38.81 19.00
N ILE A 406 0.84 -38.60 19.54
CA ILE A 406 -0.10 -37.58 19.09
C ILE A 406 0.55 -36.20 19.16
N ASN A 407 0.96 -35.80 20.35
CA ASN A 407 1.49 -34.48 20.59
C ASN A 407 2.78 -34.14 19.80
N LEU A 408 3.68 -35.14 19.63
CA LEU A 408 4.97 -34.89 18.99
C LEU A 408 4.94 -35.14 17.48
N VAL A 409 4.12 -36.06 17.00
CA VAL A 409 4.15 -36.49 15.61
C VAL A 409 2.93 -36.01 14.84
N THR A 410 1.72 -36.12 15.39
CA THR A 410 0.50 -35.84 14.61
C THR A 410 0.02 -34.38 14.70
N ASP A 411 0.29 -33.66 15.80
CA ASP A 411 -0.22 -32.32 15.99
C ASP A 411 0.71 -31.22 15.44
N ILE A 412 2.02 -31.44 15.54
CA ILE A 412 3.01 -30.39 15.15
C ILE A 412 2.89 -30.04 13.67
N PHE A 413 2.85 -31.04 12.78
CA PHE A 413 2.90 -30.79 11.33
C PHE A 413 1.63 -30.13 10.79
N PRO A 414 0.40 -30.52 11.15
CA PRO A 414 -0.81 -29.80 10.77
C PRO A 414 -0.87 -28.41 11.38
N GLY A 415 -0.47 -28.23 12.64
CA GLY A 415 -0.39 -26.93 13.30
C GLY A 415 0.56 -25.97 12.56
N LEU A 416 1.76 -26.44 12.21
CA LEU A 416 2.72 -25.66 11.42
C LEU A 416 2.16 -25.36 10.01
N ALA A 417 1.49 -26.30 9.37
CA ALA A 417 0.90 -26.10 8.05
C ALA A 417 -0.27 -25.08 8.07
N LEU A 418 -1.02 -24.98 9.18
CA LEU A 418 -2.03 -23.93 9.38
C LEU A 418 -1.41 -22.54 9.49
N SER A 419 -0.19 -22.42 10.02
CA SER A 419 0.52 -21.14 10.04
C SER A 419 0.92 -20.63 8.64
N MET A 420 0.92 -21.53 7.64
CA MET A 420 1.21 -21.25 6.23
C MET A 420 -0.06 -21.10 5.37
N GLU A 421 -1.23 -20.92 5.99
CA GLU A 421 -2.50 -20.77 5.27
C GLU A 421 -2.46 -19.51 4.38
N PRO A 422 -2.89 -19.60 3.11
CA PRO A 422 -3.03 -18.45 2.24
C PRO A 422 -3.99 -17.39 2.81
N PRO A 423 -3.88 -16.10 2.38
CA PRO A 423 -4.81 -15.05 2.81
C PRO A 423 -6.27 -15.47 2.64
N GLU A 424 -7.06 -15.28 3.69
CA GLU A 424 -8.51 -15.46 3.58
C GLU A 424 -9.09 -14.39 2.66
N PRO A 425 -10.07 -14.78 1.83
CA PRO A 425 -10.88 -13.81 1.10
C PRO A 425 -11.56 -12.83 2.08
N GLY A 426 -11.68 -11.56 1.68
CA GLY A 426 -12.26 -10.53 2.53
C GLY A 426 -11.35 -9.98 3.63
N ILE A 427 -10.08 -10.39 3.69
CA ILE A 427 -9.17 -9.94 4.75
C ILE A 427 -8.89 -8.43 4.68
N MET A 428 -8.98 -7.83 3.48
CA MET A 428 -8.81 -6.39 3.24
C MET A 428 -10.14 -5.61 3.23
N SER A 429 -11.27 -6.24 3.52
CA SER A 429 -12.59 -5.62 3.67
C SER A 429 -13.07 -5.63 5.11
N ARG A 430 -12.22 -6.06 6.03
CA ARG A 430 -12.50 -6.06 7.48
C ARG A 430 -11.76 -4.92 8.15
N ASP A 431 -12.35 -4.39 9.20
CA ASP A 431 -11.67 -3.40 10.06
C ASP A 431 -10.39 -3.98 10.67
N PRO A 432 -9.39 -3.14 10.95
CA PRO A 432 -8.22 -3.53 11.70
C PRO A 432 -8.62 -4.06 13.08
N ARG A 433 -7.88 -5.04 13.55
CA ARG A 433 -8.05 -5.60 14.89
C ARG A 433 -7.83 -4.53 15.97
N ASP A 434 -8.59 -4.59 17.06
CA ASP A 434 -8.27 -3.86 18.27
C ASP A 434 -6.96 -4.44 18.86
N PRO A 435 -5.90 -3.63 19.07
CA PRO A 435 -4.64 -4.09 19.63
C PRO A 435 -4.78 -4.71 21.02
N ASN A 436 -5.82 -4.33 21.78
CA ASN A 436 -6.11 -4.84 23.12
C ASN A 436 -6.92 -6.15 23.11
N GLU A 437 -7.40 -6.59 21.95
CA GLU A 437 -8.14 -7.85 21.83
C GLU A 437 -7.21 -9.04 22.11
N PRO A 438 -7.53 -9.92 23.09
CA PRO A 438 -6.73 -11.10 23.37
C PRO A 438 -6.72 -12.05 22.18
N ILE A 439 -5.64 -12.79 21.98
CA ILE A 439 -5.51 -13.79 20.89
C ILE A 439 -6.64 -14.83 20.96
N ILE A 440 -7.04 -15.23 22.15
CA ILE A 440 -8.19 -16.08 22.41
C ILE A 440 -9.26 -15.25 23.11
N ALA A 441 -10.30 -14.85 22.40
CA ALA A 441 -11.47 -14.21 23.01
C ALA A 441 -12.37 -15.24 23.71
N GLY A 442 -13.25 -14.78 24.60
CA GLY A 442 -14.13 -15.68 25.34
C GLY A 442 -15.06 -16.54 24.46
N ASN A 443 -15.46 -16.04 23.30
CA ASN A 443 -16.26 -16.79 22.33
C ASN A 443 -15.41 -17.87 21.61
N ASP A 444 -14.12 -17.60 21.35
CA ASP A 444 -13.20 -18.59 20.79
C ASP A 444 -13.00 -19.75 21.76
N LEU A 445 -12.80 -19.46 23.05
CA LEU A 445 -12.66 -20.49 24.09
C LEU A 445 -13.92 -21.37 24.20
N LYS A 446 -15.11 -20.78 24.17
CA LYS A 446 -16.36 -21.57 24.14
C LYS A 446 -16.45 -22.47 22.93
N ARG A 447 -16.00 -21.99 21.76
CA ARG A 447 -15.98 -22.77 20.54
C ARG A 447 -14.98 -23.92 20.62
N MET A 448 -13.76 -23.67 21.15
CA MET A 448 -12.75 -24.72 21.37
C MET A 448 -13.27 -25.82 22.31
N ILE A 449 -13.92 -25.44 23.44
CA ILE A 449 -14.53 -26.40 24.37
C ILE A 449 -15.64 -27.21 23.68
N PHE A 450 -16.45 -26.59 22.86
CA PHE A 450 -17.50 -27.29 22.12
C PHE A 450 -16.91 -28.29 21.11
N GLU A 451 -15.90 -27.88 20.36
CA GLU A 451 -15.24 -28.73 19.37
C GLU A 451 -14.48 -29.88 20.01
N SER A 452 -13.73 -29.63 21.10
CA SER A 452 -13.06 -30.70 21.87
C SER A 452 -14.07 -31.68 22.46
N GLY A 453 -15.18 -31.18 23.04
CA GLY A 453 -16.22 -32.04 23.59
C GLY A 453 -16.87 -32.95 22.54
N THR A 454 -17.15 -32.45 21.33
CA THR A 454 -17.71 -33.26 20.24
C THR A 454 -16.73 -34.34 19.77
N ILE A 455 -15.45 -34.00 19.62
CA ILE A 455 -14.38 -34.94 19.26
C ILE A 455 -14.21 -35.98 20.38
N GLY A 456 -14.14 -35.49 21.64
CA GLY A 456 -14.04 -36.36 22.82
C GLY A 456 -15.17 -37.40 22.91
N LEU A 457 -16.42 -36.99 22.61
CA LEU A 457 -17.56 -37.91 22.54
C LEU A 457 -17.38 -38.95 21.45
N GLY A 458 -16.87 -38.60 20.27
CA GLY A 458 -16.58 -39.55 19.20
C GLY A 458 -15.54 -40.57 19.62
N VAL A 459 -14.46 -40.11 20.26
CA VAL A 459 -13.36 -40.98 20.77
C VAL A 459 -13.85 -41.90 21.87
N MET A 460 -14.61 -41.36 22.85
CA MET A 460 -15.14 -42.15 23.95
C MET A 460 -16.18 -43.17 23.47
N GLY A 461 -16.96 -42.85 22.44
CA GLY A 461 -17.86 -43.78 21.76
C GLY A 461 -17.09 -44.96 21.15
N ALA A 462 -16.00 -44.68 20.44
CA ALA A 462 -15.14 -45.73 19.87
C ALA A 462 -14.44 -46.55 20.97
N TYR A 463 -13.97 -45.90 22.03
CA TYR A 463 -13.40 -46.59 23.20
C TYR A 463 -14.41 -47.53 23.88
N TYR A 464 -15.64 -47.05 24.13
CA TYR A 464 -16.72 -47.85 24.74
C TYR A 464 -17.07 -49.05 23.87
N PHE A 465 -17.17 -48.88 22.55
CA PHE A 465 -17.36 -49.99 21.64
C PHE A 465 -16.22 -51.01 21.74
N GLY A 466 -14.98 -50.53 21.77
CA GLY A 466 -13.78 -51.36 21.95
C GLY A 466 -13.80 -52.15 23.25
N MET A 467 -14.21 -51.54 24.37
CA MET A 467 -14.35 -52.21 25.66
C MET A 467 -15.40 -53.36 25.61
N LYS A 468 -16.52 -53.13 24.94
CA LYS A 468 -17.56 -54.15 24.78
C LYS A 468 -17.08 -55.31 23.93
N ARG A 469 -16.18 -55.07 22.97
CA ARG A 469 -15.69 -56.11 22.04
C ARG A 469 -14.44 -56.82 22.53
N TYR A 470 -13.52 -56.11 23.13
CA TYR A 470 -12.19 -56.61 23.49
C TYR A 470 -11.90 -56.58 24.99
N GLY A 471 -12.83 -56.04 25.80
CA GLY A 471 -12.58 -55.78 27.21
C GLY A 471 -11.76 -54.49 27.43
N ILE A 472 -11.53 -54.13 28.68
CA ILE A 472 -10.63 -53.03 29.07
C ILE A 472 -9.19 -53.45 28.79
N GLY A 473 -8.50 -52.73 27.89
CA GLY A 473 -7.13 -53.06 27.54
C GLY A 473 -6.69 -52.56 26.18
N PRO A 474 -5.59 -53.11 25.62
CA PRO A 474 -4.95 -52.61 24.41
C PRO A 474 -5.86 -52.54 23.18
N GLY A 475 -6.86 -53.44 23.06
CA GLY A 475 -7.82 -53.42 21.94
C GLY A 475 -8.71 -52.17 21.94
N ALA A 476 -9.33 -51.86 23.09
CA ALA A 476 -10.14 -50.65 23.26
C ALA A 476 -9.28 -49.39 23.12
N ALA A 477 -8.09 -49.37 23.73
CA ALA A 477 -7.15 -48.26 23.60
C ALA A 477 -6.72 -48.02 22.16
N THR A 478 -6.57 -49.04 21.34
CA THR A 478 -6.23 -48.92 19.91
C THR A 478 -7.34 -48.20 19.13
N LEU A 479 -8.62 -48.47 19.42
CA LEU A 479 -9.74 -47.74 18.79
C LEU A 479 -9.75 -46.27 19.22
N ALA A 480 -9.61 -46.01 20.52
CA ALA A 480 -9.55 -44.62 21.02
C ALA A 480 -8.40 -43.84 20.37
N PHE A 481 -7.20 -44.39 20.38
CA PHE A 481 -6.00 -43.79 19.80
C PHE A 481 -6.16 -43.45 18.31
N ASN A 482 -6.60 -44.39 17.49
CA ASN A 482 -6.78 -44.17 16.06
C ASN A 482 -7.94 -43.19 15.79
N THR A 483 -9.04 -43.26 16.56
CA THR A 483 -10.16 -42.30 16.41
C THR A 483 -9.73 -40.91 16.76
N LEU A 484 -8.99 -40.70 17.86
CA LEU A 484 -8.50 -39.37 18.26
C LEU A 484 -7.56 -38.82 17.21
N THR A 485 -6.50 -39.55 16.86
CA THR A 485 -5.52 -39.10 15.87
C THR A 485 -6.18 -38.70 14.54
N MET A 486 -7.09 -39.53 14.03
CA MET A 486 -7.78 -39.26 12.76
C MET A 486 -8.77 -38.07 12.88
N SER A 487 -9.40 -37.89 14.06
CA SER A 487 -10.28 -36.76 14.32
C SER A 487 -9.50 -35.43 14.36
N GLU A 488 -8.32 -35.41 14.97
CA GLU A 488 -7.44 -34.23 15.02
C GLU A 488 -6.93 -33.86 13.62
N LEU A 489 -6.49 -34.85 12.84
CA LEU A 489 -6.11 -34.64 11.43
C LEU A 489 -7.28 -34.07 10.58
N ALA A 490 -8.50 -34.57 10.79
CA ALA A 490 -9.70 -34.06 10.13
C ALA A 490 -10.06 -32.64 10.64
N HIS A 491 -9.90 -32.41 11.96
CA HIS A 491 -10.13 -31.08 12.57
C HIS A 491 -9.18 -30.02 12.04
N ALA A 492 -7.94 -30.36 11.64
CA ALA A 492 -7.02 -29.43 11.00
C ALA A 492 -7.61 -28.82 9.71
N TYR A 493 -8.37 -29.58 8.92
CA TYR A 493 -9.09 -29.03 7.75
C TYR A 493 -10.24 -28.13 8.16
N SER A 494 -10.97 -28.46 9.21
CA SER A 494 -12.02 -27.61 9.76
C SER A 494 -11.46 -26.29 10.27
N SER A 495 -10.29 -26.31 10.93
CA SER A 495 -9.65 -25.13 11.53
C SER A 495 -9.08 -24.12 10.51
N ARG A 496 -9.11 -24.39 9.20
CA ARG A 496 -8.68 -23.48 8.14
C ARG A 496 -9.48 -22.16 8.11
N SER A 497 -10.75 -22.18 8.50
CA SER A 497 -11.61 -21.00 8.55
C SER A 497 -12.62 -21.08 9.68
N HIS A 498 -13.01 -19.91 10.19
CA HIS A 498 -14.13 -19.77 11.13
C HIS A 498 -15.50 -20.01 10.47
N TYR A 499 -15.57 -19.90 9.15
CA TYR A 499 -16.78 -20.21 8.36
C TYR A 499 -16.78 -21.68 7.92
N ARG A 500 -17.95 -22.16 7.50
CA ARG A 500 -18.07 -23.52 6.91
C ARG A 500 -17.16 -23.64 5.69
N ASN A 501 -16.32 -24.64 5.66
CA ASN A 501 -15.31 -24.81 4.59
C ASN A 501 -15.16 -26.25 4.09
N VAL A 502 -15.60 -27.27 4.85
CA VAL A 502 -15.44 -28.68 4.47
C VAL A 502 -16.63 -29.19 3.67
N PHE A 503 -17.87 -28.89 4.12
CA PHE A 503 -19.11 -29.37 3.49
C PHE A 503 -19.92 -28.21 2.94
N GLY A 504 -19.66 -27.83 1.67
CA GLY A 504 -20.51 -26.86 0.95
C GLY A 504 -20.43 -25.42 1.44
N GLY A 505 -19.27 -25.01 1.94
CA GLY A 505 -19.00 -23.65 2.40
C GLY A 505 -18.07 -22.87 1.46
N ILE A 506 -17.23 -22.05 2.05
CA ILE A 506 -16.24 -21.24 1.33
C ILE A 506 -15.21 -22.13 0.63
N LYS A 507 -14.95 -21.86 -0.64
CA LYS A 507 -13.81 -22.48 -1.34
C LYS A 507 -12.54 -21.67 -1.01
N LEU A 508 -11.77 -22.20 -0.05
CA LEU A 508 -10.47 -21.62 0.30
C LEU A 508 -9.40 -21.96 -0.74
N PRO A 509 -8.41 -21.10 -0.94
CA PRO A 509 -7.23 -21.44 -1.73
C PRO A 509 -6.57 -22.72 -1.22
N PRO A 510 -5.93 -23.52 -2.09
CA PRO A 510 -5.32 -24.77 -1.67
C PRO A 510 -4.09 -24.52 -0.78
N ASN A 511 -4.08 -25.09 0.43
CA ASN A 511 -2.91 -25.14 1.29
C ASN A 511 -2.17 -26.47 1.03
N LYS A 512 -1.14 -26.41 0.18
CA LYS A 512 -0.33 -27.59 -0.18
C LYS A 512 0.41 -28.19 1.02
N ALA A 513 0.86 -27.34 1.96
CA ALA A 513 1.55 -27.78 3.17
C ALA A 513 0.61 -28.59 4.06
N LEU A 514 -0.64 -28.14 4.25
CA LEU A 514 -1.63 -28.86 5.04
C LEU A 514 -2.03 -30.20 4.40
N ILE A 515 -2.21 -30.22 3.08
CA ILE A 515 -2.49 -31.48 2.35
C ILE A 515 -1.36 -32.49 2.54
N ALA A 516 -0.11 -32.04 2.42
CA ALA A 516 1.06 -32.89 2.62
C ALA A 516 1.19 -33.34 4.09
N ALA A 517 0.98 -32.43 5.06
CA ALA A 517 1.05 -32.75 6.48
C ALA A 517 -0.02 -33.77 6.88
N VAL A 518 -1.30 -33.52 6.61
CA VAL A 518 -2.40 -34.41 6.98
C VAL A 518 -2.32 -35.72 6.22
N GLY A 519 -2.04 -35.70 4.91
CA GLY A 519 -1.86 -36.92 4.12
C GLY A 519 -0.69 -37.75 4.59
N GLY A 520 0.46 -37.13 4.84
CA GLY A 520 1.65 -37.80 5.37
C GLY A 520 1.42 -38.40 6.75
N MET A 521 0.78 -37.65 7.66
CA MET A 521 0.45 -38.13 9.01
C MET A 521 -0.57 -39.27 8.96
N THR A 522 -1.57 -39.21 8.07
CA THR A 522 -2.53 -40.30 7.86
C THR A 522 -1.82 -41.59 7.42
N VAL A 523 -0.91 -41.48 6.45
CA VAL A 523 -0.11 -42.62 6.00
C VAL A 523 0.77 -43.16 7.14
N LEU A 524 1.44 -42.25 7.87
CA LEU A 524 2.28 -42.64 8.98
C LEU A 524 1.48 -43.34 10.09
N GLN A 525 0.30 -42.86 10.44
CA GLN A 525 -0.62 -43.47 11.40
C GLN A 525 -1.04 -44.87 10.94
N ALA A 526 -1.36 -45.07 9.66
CA ALA A 526 -1.66 -46.38 9.11
C ALA A 526 -0.46 -47.33 9.22
N VAL A 527 0.75 -46.91 8.87
CA VAL A 527 1.98 -47.67 9.00
C VAL A 527 2.20 -48.12 10.45
N VAL A 528 2.11 -47.21 11.41
CA VAL A 528 2.33 -47.50 12.83
C VAL A 528 1.29 -48.45 13.39
N THR A 529 0.04 -48.33 12.92
CA THR A 529 -1.04 -49.23 13.32
C THR A 529 -0.89 -50.65 12.73
N LEU A 530 -0.32 -50.76 11.52
CA LEU A 530 -0.20 -52.03 10.80
C LEU A 530 1.14 -52.75 11.07
N MET A 531 2.24 -52.04 11.31
CA MET A 531 3.59 -52.59 11.46
C MET A 531 3.79 -53.29 12.81
N PRO A 532 4.18 -54.58 12.86
CA PRO A 532 4.32 -55.31 14.12
C PRO A 532 5.32 -54.70 15.12
N GLY A 533 6.42 -54.09 14.65
CA GLY A 533 7.41 -53.43 15.49
C GLY A 533 6.84 -52.19 16.17
N ALA A 534 6.19 -51.33 15.40
CA ALA A 534 5.58 -50.09 15.89
C ALA A 534 4.39 -50.35 16.82
N ARG A 535 3.60 -51.39 16.53
CA ARG A 535 2.52 -51.85 17.44
C ARG A 535 3.03 -52.21 18.83
N ARG A 536 4.19 -52.89 18.92
CA ARG A 536 4.80 -53.18 20.23
C ARG A 536 5.21 -51.92 20.99
N LEU A 537 5.74 -50.94 20.30
CA LEU A 537 6.17 -49.66 20.91
C LEU A 537 4.96 -48.88 21.43
N LEU A 538 3.91 -48.76 20.64
CA LEU A 538 2.72 -48.00 21.01
C LEU A 538 1.66 -48.81 21.78
N GLY A 539 1.86 -50.12 21.99
CA GLY A 539 0.91 -50.96 22.68
C GLY A 539 -0.43 -51.15 21.94
N THR A 540 -0.41 -51.10 20.60
CA THR A 540 -1.62 -51.23 19.76
C THR A 540 -1.86 -52.69 19.32
N THR A 541 -3.11 -53.01 18.96
CA THR A 541 -3.55 -54.31 18.49
C THR A 541 -4.01 -54.27 17.02
N PRO A 542 -4.04 -55.41 16.31
CA PRO A 542 -4.64 -55.46 14.97
C PRO A 542 -6.11 -55.02 14.98
N LEU A 543 -6.51 -54.23 13.97
CA LEU A 543 -7.88 -53.78 13.76
C LEU A 543 -8.63 -54.70 12.80
N ALA A 544 -9.89 -54.98 13.08
CA ALA A 544 -10.82 -55.64 12.17
C ALA A 544 -11.55 -54.62 11.30
N LEU A 545 -12.19 -55.02 10.19
CA LEU A 545 -12.96 -54.16 9.32
C LEU A 545 -14.07 -53.38 10.04
N VAL A 546 -14.72 -53.99 11.04
CA VAL A 546 -15.75 -53.33 11.87
C VAL A 546 -15.14 -52.19 12.68
N ASP A 547 -13.91 -52.36 13.16
CA ASP A 547 -13.20 -51.33 13.94
C ASP A 547 -12.91 -50.07 13.08
N LEU A 548 -12.56 -50.29 11.81
CA LEU A 548 -12.39 -49.16 10.86
C LEU A 548 -13.69 -48.40 10.65
N GLY A 549 -14.85 -49.10 10.61
CA GLY A 549 -16.17 -48.45 10.53
C GLY A 549 -16.49 -47.62 11.77
N ILE A 550 -16.13 -48.09 12.96
CA ILE A 550 -16.32 -47.35 14.22
C ILE A 550 -15.39 -46.14 14.29
N ILE A 551 -14.13 -46.30 13.91
CA ILE A 551 -13.18 -45.17 13.82
C ILE A 551 -13.73 -44.13 12.85
N ALA A 552 -14.17 -44.54 11.65
CA ALA A 552 -14.74 -43.62 10.67
C ALA A 552 -15.98 -42.87 11.21
N ALA A 553 -16.88 -43.53 11.90
CA ALA A 553 -18.05 -42.91 12.53
C ALA A 553 -17.66 -41.94 13.65
N GLY A 554 -16.67 -42.31 14.48
CA GLY A 554 -16.13 -41.45 15.54
C GLY A 554 -15.39 -40.20 15.03
N VAL A 555 -14.86 -40.22 13.79
CA VAL A 555 -14.21 -39.09 13.12
C VAL A 555 -15.22 -38.21 12.38
N LEU A 556 -16.06 -38.81 11.55
CA LEU A 556 -16.98 -38.07 10.68
C LEU A 556 -18.12 -37.44 11.45
N GLY A 557 -18.62 -38.08 12.51
CA GLY A 557 -19.68 -37.51 13.36
C GLY A 557 -19.31 -36.13 13.93
N PRO A 558 -18.23 -36.04 14.72
CA PRO A 558 -17.72 -34.73 15.21
C PRO A 558 -17.42 -33.75 14.11
N LEU A 559 -16.78 -34.17 13.02
CA LEU A 559 -16.46 -33.27 11.90
C LEU A 559 -17.73 -32.63 11.30
N ILE A 560 -18.77 -33.44 11.07
CA ILE A 560 -20.07 -32.95 10.56
C ILE A 560 -20.72 -31.97 11.54
N VAL A 561 -20.74 -32.30 12.83
CA VAL A 561 -21.33 -31.44 13.86
C VAL A 561 -20.56 -30.10 13.95
N ASN A 562 -19.25 -30.15 13.99
CA ASN A 562 -18.40 -28.98 14.09
C ASN A 562 -18.56 -28.07 12.86
N GLU A 563 -18.60 -28.63 11.66
CA GLU A 563 -18.83 -27.86 10.43
C GLU A 563 -20.26 -27.31 10.35
N ALA A 564 -21.28 -28.10 10.70
CA ALA A 564 -22.67 -27.65 10.63
C ALA A 564 -22.99 -26.49 11.59
N THR A 565 -22.27 -26.42 12.70
CA THR A 565 -22.43 -25.37 13.73
C THR A 565 -21.62 -24.10 13.46
N LYS A 566 -20.73 -24.09 12.44
CA LYS A 566 -20.04 -22.88 12.01
C LYS A 566 -20.99 -21.90 11.31
N PRO A 567 -20.72 -20.58 11.40
CA PRO A 567 -21.49 -19.58 10.65
C PRO A 567 -21.31 -19.78 9.14
N ALA A 568 -22.35 -19.42 8.37
CA ALA A 568 -22.21 -19.28 6.93
C ALA A 568 -21.40 -18.01 6.60
N ALA A 569 -20.73 -18.01 5.45
CA ALA A 569 -20.08 -16.79 4.98
C ALA A 569 -21.09 -15.68 4.67
N THR A 570 -20.73 -14.44 4.95
CA THR A 570 -21.54 -13.29 4.58
C THR A 570 -21.54 -13.09 3.05
N PRO A 571 -22.58 -12.44 2.49
CA PRO A 571 -22.62 -12.14 1.05
C PRO A 571 -21.39 -11.38 0.54
N GLU A 572 -20.82 -10.50 1.36
CA GLU A 572 -19.61 -9.73 1.05
C GLU A 572 -18.38 -10.64 0.90
N VAL A 573 -18.20 -11.58 1.83
CA VAL A 573 -17.13 -12.58 1.77
C VAL A 573 -17.31 -13.50 0.55
N ILE A 574 -18.54 -13.83 0.19
CA ILE A 574 -18.83 -14.66 -1.00
C ILE A 574 -18.55 -13.88 -2.28
N ALA A 575 -18.95 -12.61 -2.38
CA ALA A 575 -18.73 -11.78 -3.56
C ALA A 575 -17.24 -11.58 -3.87
N GLU A 576 -16.42 -11.44 -2.82
CA GLU A 576 -14.96 -11.33 -2.97
C GLU A 576 -14.31 -12.66 -3.37
N LEU A 577 -14.85 -13.79 -2.89
CA LEU A 577 -14.44 -15.13 -3.29
C LEU A 577 -14.71 -15.46 -4.77
N GLU A 578 -15.81 -14.97 -5.28
CA GLU A 578 -16.24 -15.25 -6.67
C GLU A 578 -15.50 -14.38 -7.70
N GLY A 579 -14.57 -13.51 -7.25
CA GLY A 579 -13.79 -12.65 -8.15
C GLY A 579 -14.65 -11.60 -8.86
N ARG A 580 -15.87 -11.34 -8.38
CA ARG A 580 -16.79 -10.35 -8.92
C ARG A 580 -16.44 -8.91 -8.54
N SER A 581 -15.38 -8.70 -7.77
CA SER A 581 -14.74 -7.38 -7.67
C SER A 581 -13.88 -7.18 -8.92
N GLU A 582 -14.48 -6.65 -9.97
CA GLU A 582 -13.84 -6.37 -11.29
C GLU A 582 -12.54 -5.54 -11.20
N GLY A 583 -12.16 -5.06 -10.04
CA GLY A 583 -10.91 -4.34 -9.78
C GLY A 583 -9.70 -5.19 -9.39
N SER A 584 -9.86 -6.43 -8.89
CA SER A 584 -8.73 -7.21 -8.38
C SER A 584 -7.98 -7.98 -9.46
N GLN A 585 -8.69 -8.48 -10.47
CA GLN A 585 -8.05 -9.24 -11.56
C GLN A 585 -7.36 -8.35 -12.61
N ALA A 586 -7.80 -7.11 -12.78
CA ALA A 586 -7.14 -6.16 -13.68
C ALA A 586 -5.81 -5.65 -13.11
N ILE A 587 -5.71 -5.53 -11.79
CA ILE A 587 -4.51 -5.04 -11.09
C ILE A 587 -3.45 -6.15 -10.99
N ASP A 588 -3.84 -7.40 -10.71
CA ASP A 588 -2.89 -8.52 -10.66
C ASP A 588 -2.31 -8.83 -12.07
N LYS A 589 -3.10 -8.67 -13.13
CA LYS A 589 -2.59 -8.84 -14.51
C LYS A 589 -1.68 -7.70 -14.97
N ASN A 590 -1.93 -6.47 -14.55
CA ASN A 590 -1.04 -5.34 -14.86
C ASN A 590 0.30 -5.45 -14.09
N ASN A 591 0.27 -5.86 -12.82
CA ASN A 591 1.49 -6.09 -12.05
C ASN A 591 2.33 -7.28 -12.56
N GLU A 592 1.70 -8.33 -13.11
CA GLU A 592 2.43 -9.42 -13.78
C GLU A 592 3.02 -8.99 -15.12
N GLN A 593 2.42 -8.03 -15.81
CA GLN A 593 2.95 -7.46 -17.06
C GLN A 593 4.03 -6.41 -16.82
N GLU A 594 3.94 -5.61 -15.76
CA GLU A 594 4.99 -4.66 -15.36
C GLU A 594 6.22 -5.34 -14.72
N GLN A 595 6.08 -6.50 -14.10
CA GLN A 595 7.21 -7.32 -13.63
C GLN A 595 7.87 -8.16 -14.74
N ALA A 596 7.24 -8.25 -15.91
CA ALA A 596 7.74 -8.99 -17.07
C ALA A 596 8.31 -8.07 -18.17
N ALA A 597 8.23 -6.76 -18.03
CA ALA A 597 8.83 -5.72 -18.86
C ALA A 597 9.98 -5.04 -18.12
#